data_72231fd29545a69ba57947ffcd838638
#
_entry.id   72231fd29545a69ba57947ffcd838638
#
_cell.length_a   1.000
_cell.length_b   1.000
_cell.length_c   1.000
_cell.angle_alpha   90.00
_cell.angle_beta   90.00
_cell.angle_gamma   90.00
#
_symmetry.space_group_name_H-M   'P 1'
#
loop_
_entity.id
_entity.type
_entity.pdbx_description
1 polymer ?
#
loop_
_entity_poly.entity_id
_entity_poly.type
_entity_poly.pdbx_seq_one_letter_code
_entity_poly.pdbx_strand_id
1 'polypeptide(L)'
;MLSFRRVFCWLGLTVFLAGCETTPPYVYRYIPGRTATTQLGYAVAPARAPSTVQQAIAAGNEIVGRPYRYGGGHTSFYDSGYDCSGATSYVLHAIGRLHTPNPSDEFRKYGERGPGNWVTIYATRGHVFLVIAGLRFDTGWGNGGDGPHWTSRSRPADGYVLRHPSGL
;
A
#
# COMPACT_ATOMS: atom_id res chain seq x y z
N MET A 1 -24.06 42.38 55.86
CA MET A 1 -24.66 41.24 55.15
C MET A 1 -23.87 40.98 53.83
N LEU A 2 -22.87 40.08 53.84
CA LEU A 2 -22.12 39.77 52.67
C LEU A 2 -22.69 38.46 52.08
N SER A 3 -23.15 38.53 50.82
CA SER A 3 -23.69 37.39 50.06
C SER A 3 -22.54 36.69 49.34
N PHE A 4 -22.24 35.46 49.74
CA PHE A 4 -21.27 34.59 49.08
C PHE A 4 -21.92 33.93 47.88
N ARG A 5 -21.58 34.33 46.64
CA ARG A 5 -21.93 33.63 45.39
C ARG A 5 -20.97 32.45 45.21
N ARG A 6 -21.48 31.23 45.33
CA ARG A 6 -20.77 29.99 44.97
C ARG A 6 -20.73 29.87 43.45
N VAL A 7 -19.50 29.95 42.89
CA VAL A 7 -19.24 29.62 41.47
C VAL A 7 -19.07 28.11 41.39
N PHE A 8 -20.04 27.44 40.78
CA PHE A 8 -19.92 26.01 40.41
C PHE A 8 -19.11 25.90 39.12
N CYS A 9 -17.87 25.41 39.23
CA CYS A 9 -17.03 25.10 38.07
C CYS A 9 -17.42 23.68 37.59
N TRP A 10 -18.11 23.61 36.45
CA TRP A 10 -18.37 22.32 35.76
C TRP A 10 -17.10 21.91 35.02
N LEU A 11 -16.38 20.91 35.54
CA LEU A 11 -15.35 20.19 34.79
C LEU A 11 -16.06 19.23 33.82
N GLY A 12 -16.16 19.64 32.56
CA GLY A 12 -16.60 18.76 31.48
C GLY A 12 -15.53 17.68 31.19
N LEU A 13 -15.80 16.46 31.58
CA LEU A 13 -14.98 15.29 31.21
C LEU A 13 -15.23 14.97 29.74
N THR A 14 -14.34 15.42 28.84
CA THR A 14 -14.34 15.02 27.43
C THR A 14 -13.78 13.59 27.33
N VAL A 15 -14.66 12.61 27.19
CA VAL A 15 -14.28 11.23 26.87
C VAL A 15 -13.92 11.18 25.39
N PHE A 16 -12.62 11.09 25.08
CA PHE A 16 -12.14 10.72 23.74
C PHE A 16 -12.43 9.25 23.51
N LEU A 17 -13.47 8.96 22.75
CA LEU A 17 -13.69 7.63 22.16
C LEU A 17 -12.63 7.43 21.09
N ALA A 18 -11.56 6.70 21.40
CA ALA A 18 -10.63 6.18 20.42
C ALA A 18 -11.38 5.14 19.58
N GLY A 19 -11.99 5.56 18.48
CA GLY A 19 -12.55 4.65 17.49
C GLY A 19 -11.41 3.80 16.92
N CYS A 20 -11.58 2.46 16.92
CA CYS A 20 -10.73 1.58 16.11
C CYS A 20 -10.96 1.96 14.63
N GLU A 21 -10.05 2.71 14.04
CA GLU A 21 -10.07 2.97 12.60
C GLU A 21 -9.79 1.64 11.87
N THR A 22 -10.82 1.05 11.32
CA THR A 22 -10.69 -0.11 10.44
C THR A 22 -10.20 0.36 9.07
N THR A 23 -9.13 -0.26 8.56
CA THR A 23 -8.64 0.04 7.22
C THR A 23 -9.68 -0.39 6.18
N PRO A 24 -10.11 0.52 5.28
CA PRO A 24 -11.09 0.17 4.26
C PRO A 24 -10.52 -0.88 3.30
N PRO A 25 -11.36 -1.82 2.80
CA PRO A 25 -10.94 -2.80 1.83
C PRO A 25 -10.45 -2.12 0.54
N TYR A 26 -9.52 -2.77 -0.15
CA TYR A 26 -9.18 -2.35 -1.49
C TYR A 26 -10.35 -2.65 -2.44
N VAL A 27 -10.81 -1.60 -3.15
CA VAL A 27 -11.83 -1.70 -4.20
C VAL A 27 -11.34 -0.92 -5.42
N TYR A 28 -11.22 -1.59 -6.55
CA TYR A 28 -10.84 -0.94 -7.80
C TYR A 28 -11.94 0.01 -8.27
N ARG A 29 -11.56 1.25 -8.57
CA ARG A 29 -12.44 2.26 -9.16
C ARG A 29 -11.74 2.91 -10.34
N TYR A 30 -12.30 2.75 -11.52
CA TYR A 30 -11.75 3.38 -12.71
C TYR A 30 -12.10 4.88 -12.75
N ILE A 31 -11.07 5.71 -12.87
CA ILE A 31 -11.17 7.16 -13.06
C ILE A 31 -10.36 7.49 -14.33
N PRO A 32 -11.00 7.99 -15.42
CA PRO A 32 -10.33 8.29 -16.67
C PRO A 32 -9.09 9.19 -16.49
N GLY A 33 -7.96 8.80 -17.08
CA GLY A 33 -6.70 9.54 -17.04
C GLY A 33 -5.96 9.47 -15.68
N ARG A 34 -6.51 8.81 -14.66
CA ARG A 34 -5.92 8.70 -13.31
C ARG A 34 -5.71 7.27 -12.85
N THR A 35 -6.56 6.34 -13.27
CA THR A 35 -6.48 4.94 -12.82
C THR A 35 -5.80 4.08 -13.87
N ALA A 36 -4.81 3.28 -13.44
CA ALA A 36 -4.16 2.27 -14.27
C ALA A 36 -5.16 1.15 -14.63
N THR A 37 -4.98 0.59 -15.81
CA THR A 37 -5.77 -0.54 -16.31
C THR A 37 -4.85 -1.73 -16.57
N THR A 38 -5.41 -2.90 -16.88
CA THR A 38 -4.63 -4.08 -17.30
C THR A 38 -4.88 -4.40 -18.77
N GLN A 39 -3.81 -4.76 -19.47
CA GLN A 39 -3.85 -5.30 -20.82
C GLN A 39 -2.93 -6.54 -20.88
N LEU A 40 -3.47 -7.69 -21.24
CA LEU A 40 -2.74 -8.96 -21.32
C LEU A 40 -1.95 -9.30 -20.03
N GLY A 41 -2.49 -8.94 -18.84
CA GLY A 41 -1.85 -9.18 -17.54
C GLY A 41 -0.87 -8.10 -17.09
N TYR A 42 -0.50 -7.15 -17.93
CA TYR A 42 0.38 -6.03 -17.62
C TYR A 42 -0.42 -4.77 -17.31
N ALA A 43 0.09 -3.94 -16.40
CA ALA A 43 -0.53 -2.65 -16.12
C ALA A 43 -0.18 -1.61 -17.18
N VAL A 44 -1.19 -0.81 -17.54
CA VAL A 44 -1.05 0.36 -18.41
C VAL A 44 -1.20 1.61 -17.55
N ALA A 45 -0.18 2.45 -17.56
CA ALA A 45 -0.19 3.69 -16.80
C ALA A 45 -1.22 4.68 -17.35
N PRO A 46 -1.95 5.41 -16.48
CA PRO A 46 -2.88 6.43 -16.95
C PRO A 46 -2.12 7.65 -17.49
N ALA A 47 -2.72 8.34 -18.45
CA ALA A 47 -2.07 9.44 -19.16
C ALA A 47 -1.60 10.60 -18.26
N ARG A 48 -2.21 10.78 -17.08
CA ARG A 48 -1.85 11.83 -16.12
C ARG A 48 -0.87 11.37 -15.04
N ALA A 49 -0.37 10.12 -15.09
CA ALA A 49 0.56 9.62 -14.10
C ALA A 49 1.89 10.38 -14.17
N PRO A 50 2.43 10.84 -13.02
CA PRO A 50 3.80 11.34 -12.94
C PRO A 50 4.81 10.29 -13.44
N SER A 51 5.97 10.72 -13.94
CA SER A 51 7.00 9.81 -14.44
C SER A 51 7.43 8.74 -13.43
N THR A 52 7.55 9.12 -12.15
CA THR A 52 7.86 8.16 -11.07
C THR A 52 6.78 7.08 -10.93
N VAL A 53 5.51 7.41 -11.13
CA VAL A 53 4.40 6.44 -11.09
C VAL A 53 4.42 5.53 -12.31
N GLN A 54 4.75 6.09 -13.49
CA GLN A 54 4.95 5.30 -14.71
C GLN A 54 6.11 4.32 -14.55
N GLN A 55 7.22 4.75 -13.93
CA GLN A 55 8.35 3.88 -13.60
C GLN A 55 7.97 2.78 -12.61
N ALA A 56 7.15 3.09 -11.58
CA ALA A 56 6.66 2.07 -10.64
C ALA A 56 5.82 1.00 -11.34
N ILE A 57 4.94 1.41 -12.27
CA ILE A 57 4.16 0.48 -13.08
C ILE A 57 5.05 -0.35 -14.01
N ALA A 58 6.03 0.26 -14.66
CA ALA A 58 6.99 -0.44 -15.50
C ALA A 58 7.79 -1.49 -14.70
N ALA A 59 8.29 -1.12 -13.53
CA ALA A 59 9.00 -2.04 -12.63
C ALA A 59 8.11 -3.22 -12.19
N GLY A 60 6.85 -2.96 -11.83
CA GLY A 60 5.92 -4.05 -11.54
C GLY A 60 5.74 -4.98 -12.74
N ASN A 61 5.63 -4.43 -13.95
CA ASN A 61 5.51 -5.19 -15.19
C ASN A 61 6.74 -6.10 -15.48
N GLU A 62 7.93 -5.66 -15.10
CA GLU A 62 9.17 -6.46 -15.30
C GLU A 62 9.18 -7.77 -14.52
N ILE A 63 8.50 -7.82 -13.39
CA ILE A 63 8.46 -9.01 -12.53
C ILE A 63 7.12 -9.76 -12.55
N VAL A 64 6.12 -9.29 -13.33
CA VAL A 64 4.88 -10.03 -13.57
C VAL A 64 5.20 -11.39 -14.14
N GLY A 65 4.54 -12.45 -13.62
CA GLY A 65 4.73 -13.83 -14.06
C GLY A 65 5.96 -14.52 -13.46
N ARG A 66 6.79 -13.86 -12.68
CA ARG A 66 7.80 -14.55 -11.86
C ARG A 66 7.10 -15.43 -10.82
N PRO A 67 7.63 -16.62 -10.49
CA PRO A 67 6.99 -17.49 -9.52
C PRO A 67 6.96 -16.86 -8.13
N TYR A 68 5.95 -17.23 -7.32
CA TYR A 68 6.00 -16.97 -5.89
C TYR A 68 7.12 -17.79 -5.25
N ARG A 69 7.95 -17.12 -4.46
CA ARG A 69 9.04 -17.74 -3.71
C ARG A 69 9.15 -17.07 -2.35
N TYR A 70 8.90 -17.81 -1.28
CA TYR A 70 9.06 -17.28 0.08
C TYR A 70 10.50 -16.80 0.32
N GLY A 71 10.66 -15.55 0.79
CA GLY A 71 11.96 -14.89 0.95
C GLY A 71 12.59 -14.40 -0.37
N GLY A 72 11.92 -14.59 -1.51
CA GLY A 72 12.39 -14.07 -2.79
C GLY A 72 12.37 -12.56 -2.84
N GLY A 73 13.47 -11.95 -3.31
CA GLY A 73 13.67 -10.50 -3.32
C GLY A 73 14.18 -9.91 -2.00
N HIS A 74 14.53 -10.74 -0.99
CA HIS A 74 14.99 -10.25 0.33
C HIS A 74 16.51 -10.05 0.41
N THR A 75 17.29 -10.89 -0.26
CA THR A 75 18.76 -10.77 -0.28
C THR A 75 19.22 -9.77 -1.35
N SER A 76 18.48 -9.68 -2.43
CA SER A 76 18.69 -8.78 -3.55
C SER A 76 17.34 -8.34 -4.08
N PHE A 77 17.26 -7.12 -4.62
CA PHE A 77 16.07 -6.70 -5.36
C PHE A 77 15.83 -7.53 -6.63
N TYR A 78 16.91 -8.08 -7.22
CA TYR A 78 16.84 -8.90 -8.43
C TYR A 78 16.87 -10.39 -8.06
N ASP A 79 15.76 -11.09 -8.31
CA ASP A 79 15.61 -12.51 -7.99
C ASP A 79 14.82 -13.24 -9.09
N SER A 80 14.88 -14.55 -9.08
CA SER A 80 14.14 -15.43 -10.01
C SER A 80 12.67 -15.62 -9.63
N GLY A 81 12.29 -15.28 -8.39
CA GLY A 81 10.93 -15.30 -7.86
C GLY A 81 10.81 -14.38 -6.67
N TYR A 82 9.59 -14.00 -6.33
CA TYR A 82 9.32 -13.00 -5.30
C TYR A 82 8.21 -13.43 -4.36
N ASP A 83 8.35 -13.06 -3.08
CA ASP A 83 7.20 -13.00 -2.18
C ASP A 83 6.58 -11.59 -2.20
N CYS A 84 5.58 -11.35 -1.33
CA CYS A 84 4.85 -10.10 -1.25
C CYS A 84 5.75 -8.89 -0.94
N SER A 85 6.67 -9.06 0.01
CA SER A 85 7.57 -7.99 0.45
C SER A 85 8.75 -7.79 -0.51
N GLY A 86 9.24 -8.86 -1.14
CA GLY A 86 10.25 -8.77 -2.19
C GLY A 86 9.74 -8.04 -3.42
N ALA A 87 8.54 -8.38 -3.90
CA ALA A 87 7.90 -7.69 -5.02
C ALA A 87 7.64 -6.21 -4.74
N THR A 88 7.14 -5.90 -3.53
CA THR A 88 6.96 -4.51 -3.07
C THR A 88 8.30 -3.76 -3.01
N SER A 89 9.34 -4.40 -2.46
CA SER A 89 10.69 -3.83 -2.36
C SER A 89 11.29 -3.54 -3.73
N TYR A 90 11.12 -4.46 -4.69
CA TYR A 90 11.58 -4.27 -6.07
C TYR A 90 11.01 -3.01 -6.70
N VAL A 91 9.68 -2.83 -6.64
CA VAL A 91 9.01 -1.67 -7.23
C VAL A 91 9.45 -0.37 -6.56
N LEU A 92 9.53 -0.33 -5.23
CA LEU A 92 9.93 0.87 -4.50
C LEU A 92 11.40 1.21 -4.72
N HIS A 93 12.27 0.21 -4.89
CA HIS A 93 13.67 0.40 -5.26
C HIS A 93 13.82 1.02 -6.65
N ALA A 94 13.10 0.50 -7.63
CA ALA A 94 13.14 0.98 -9.01
C ALA A 94 12.80 2.47 -9.16
N ILE A 95 11.99 3.00 -8.25
CA ILE A 95 11.64 4.44 -8.20
C ILE A 95 12.47 5.24 -7.19
N GLY A 96 13.56 4.66 -6.67
CA GLY A 96 14.48 5.33 -5.73
C GLY A 96 13.89 5.60 -4.34
N ARG A 97 12.85 4.84 -3.93
CA ARG A 97 12.17 5.02 -2.63
C ARG A 97 12.56 3.97 -1.59
N LEU A 98 13.37 2.98 -1.95
CA LEU A 98 13.87 1.95 -1.04
C LEU A 98 15.31 1.58 -1.42
N HIS A 99 16.22 1.51 -0.43
CA HIS A 99 17.64 1.22 -0.66
C HIS A 99 18.04 -0.20 -0.25
N THR A 100 17.26 -0.84 0.62
CA THR A 100 17.43 -2.23 1.05
C THR A 100 16.08 -2.92 1.07
N PRO A 101 15.99 -4.23 0.71
CA PRO A 101 14.73 -4.96 0.79
C PRO A 101 14.17 -4.94 2.22
N ASN A 102 12.85 -4.76 2.36
CA ASN A 102 12.16 -4.77 3.64
C ASN A 102 11.20 -5.95 3.74
N PRO A 103 11.09 -6.60 4.90
CA PRO A 103 10.02 -7.55 5.18
C PRO A 103 8.67 -6.82 5.37
N SER A 104 7.57 -7.56 5.26
CA SER A 104 6.21 -6.99 5.32
C SER A 104 5.92 -6.22 6.63
N ASP A 105 6.48 -6.63 7.77
CA ASP A 105 6.28 -5.94 9.05
C ASP A 105 6.93 -4.54 9.06
N GLU A 106 8.09 -4.35 8.42
CA GLU A 106 8.76 -3.06 8.32
C GLU A 106 7.99 -2.08 7.43
N PHE A 107 7.26 -2.57 6.43
CA PHE A 107 6.39 -1.71 5.62
C PHE A 107 5.25 -1.07 6.42
N ARG A 108 4.90 -1.62 7.59
CA ARG A 108 3.92 -1.01 8.50
C ARG A 108 4.39 0.32 9.10
N LYS A 109 5.70 0.58 9.07
CA LYS A 109 6.32 1.81 9.59
C LYS A 109 6.91 2.68 8.48
N TYR A 110 6.87 2.19 7.24
CA TYR A 110 7.47 2.84 6.08
C TYR A 110 6.78 4.14 5.72
N GLY A 111 7.54 5.14 5.26
CA GLY A 111 7.03 6.38 4.70
C GLY A 111 6.03 7.13 5.57
N GLU A 112 5.07 7.77 4.94
CA GLU A 112 4.02 8.54 5.58
C GLU A 112 2.77 7.70 5.88
N ARG A 113 1.96 8.12 6.86
CA ARG A 113 0.73 7.43 7.25
C ARG A 113 -0.41 7.72 6.27
N GLY A 114 -1.28 6.74 6.09
CA GLY A 114 -2.47 6.86 5.26
C GLY A 114 -2.22 6.52 3.79
N PRO A 115 -3.26 6.68 2.95
CA PRO A 115 -3.15 6.44 1.51
C PRO A 115 -2.36 7.56 0.83
N GLY A 116 -1.59 7.19 -0.18
CA GLY A 116 -0.93 8.14 -1.06
C GLY A 116 -1.83 8.60 -2.21
N ASN A 117 -1.41 9.66 -2.89
CA ASN A 117 -2.11 10.17 -4.06
C ASN A 117 -2.02 9.22 -5.28
N TRP A 118 -0.90 8.51 -5.38
CA TRP A 118 -0.59 7.64 -6.50
C TRP A 118 -0.14 6.24 -6.10
N VAL A 119 0.57 6.12 -4.96
CA VAL A 119 1.10 4.87 -4.46
C VAL A 119 0.67 4.67 -3.02
N THR A 120 -0.08 3.62 -2.75
CA THR A 120 -0.46 3.22 -1.40
C THR A 120 0.08 1.83 -1.11
N ILE A 121 0.68 1.68 0.06
CA ILE A 121 1.19 0.42 0.60
C ILE A 121 0.18 -0.07 1.63
N TYR A 122 -0.36 -1.25 1.43
CA TYR A 122 -1.15 -1.98 2.41
C TYR A 122 -0.25 -3.00 3.10
N ALA A 123 -0.02 -2.88 4.40
CA ALA A 123 0.93 -3.72 5.12
C ALA A 123 0.37 -4.31 6.41
N THR A 124 0.59 -5.61 6.63
CA THR A 124 0.43 -6.32 7.89
C THR A 124 1.76 -6.97 8.29
N ARG A 125 1.78 -7.73 9.40
CA ARG A 125 2.98 -8.51 9.78
C ARG A 125 3.31 -9.61 8.77
N GLY A 126 2.32 -10.20 8.13
CA GLY A 126 2.48 -11.37 7.26
C GLY A 126 2.29 -11.11 5.78
N HIS A 127 1.88 -9.88 5.40
CA HIS A 127 1.62 -9.57 3.99
C HIS A 127 1.74 -8.08 3.69
N VAL A 128 2.12 -7.78 2.45
CA VAL A 128 2.16 -6.41 1.92
C VAL A 128 1.78 -6.42 0.44
N PHE A 129 1.07 -5.40 -0.01
CA PHE A 129 0.81 -5.16 -1.43
C PHE A 129 0.77 -3.67 -1.73
N LEU A 130 0.93 -3.33 -3.00
CA LEU A 130 0.85 -1.96 -3.51
C LEU A 130 -0.48 -1.70 -4.22
N VAL A 131 -0.95 -0.46 -4.11
CA VAL A 131 -1.94 0.10 -5.03
C VAL A 131 -1.27 1.28 -5.73
N ILE A 132 -1.07 1.14 -7.04
CA ILE A 132 -0.36 2.13 -7.86
C ILE A 132 -1.35 2.66 -8.89
N ALA A 133 -1.57 3.97 -8.90
CA ALA A 133 -2.58 4.61 -9.73
C ALA A 133 -3.94 3.87 -9.66
N GLY A 134 -4.36 3.47 -8.45
CA GLY A 134 -5.63 2.80 -8.19
C GLY A 134 -5.67 1.30 -8.55
N LEU A 135 -4.64 0.73 -9.19
CA LEU A 135 -4.57 -0.69 -9.53
C LEU A 135 -3.69 -1.45 -8.53
N ARG A 136 -4.14 -2.61 -8.06
CA ARG A 136 -3.42 -3.44 -7.08
C ARG A 136 -2.33 -4.28 -7.76
N PHE A 137 -1.12 -4.23 -7.18
CA PHE A 137 0.01 -5.10 -7.46
C PHE A 137 0.28 -5.98 -6.24
N ASP A 138 0.21 -7.29 -6.40
CA ASP A 138 0.16 -8.23 -5.28
C ASP A 138 0.75 -9.60 -5.63
N THR A 139 0.92 -10.45 -4.61
CA THR A 139 1.22 -11.88 -4.72
C THR A 139 0.19 -12.69 -3.95
N GLY A 140 -0.16 -13.88 -4.43
CA GLY A 140 -0.88 -14.91 -3.65
C GLY A 140 -2.36 -14.70 -3.38
N TRP A 141 -2.99 -13.61 -3.76
CA TRP A 141 -4.43 -13.42 -3.58
C TRP A 141 -5.18 -13.58 -4.89
N GLY A 142 -5.73 -14.75 -5.10
CA GLY A 142 -6.53 -15.02 -6.28
C GLY A 142 -6.64 -16.50 -6.60
N ASN A 143 -5.56 -17.16 -6.93
CA ASN A 143 -5.57 -18.56 -7.35
C ASN A 143 -4.43 -19.38 -6.73
N GLY A 144 -4.01 -19.05 -5.51
CA GLY A 144 -3.06 -19.81 -4.71
C GLY A 144 -1.65 -19.89 -5.31
N GLY A 145 -0.69 -19.25 -4.69
CA GLY A 145 0.72 -19.36 -5.06
C GLY A 145 1.17 -18.49 -6.24
N ASP A 146 0.31 -17.63 -6.75
CA ASP A 146 0.67 -16.74 -7.84
C ASP A 146 1.73 -15.73 -7.39
N GLY A 147 2.78 -15.60 -8.17
CA GLY A 147 3.80 -14.59 -8.01
C GLY A 147 3.26 -13.18 -8.27
N PRO A 148 4.15 -12.18 -8.45
CA PRO A 148 3.76 -10.81 -8.68
C PRO A 148 2.82 -10.65 -9.87
N HIS A 149 1.68 -9.98 -9.66
CA HIS A 149 0.68 -9.74 -10.70
C HIS A 149 -0.15 -8.49 -10.44
N TRP A 150 -0.74 -7.96 -11.49
CA TRP A 150 -1.71 -6.86 -11.42
C TRP A 150 -3.14 -7.39 -11.38
N THR A 151 -4.00 -6.73 -10.59
CA THR A 151 -5.40 -7.15 -10.50
C THR A 151 -6.31 -6.01 -10.06
N SER A 152 -7.52 -5.99 -10.63
CA SER A 152 -8.64 -5.14 -10.21
C SER A 152 -9.56 -5.80 -9.17
N ARG A 153 -9.31 -7.07 -8.79
CA ARG A 153 -10.13 -7.78 -7.80
C ARG A 153 -10.04 -7.10 -6.44
N SER A 154 -11.17 -6.93 -5.78
CA SER A 154 -11.22 -6.40 -4.41
C SER A 154 -10.47 -7.30 -3.43
N ARG A 155 -9.96 -6.69 -2.35
CA ARG A 155 -9.28 -7.42 -1.27
C ARG A 155 -9.69 -6.84 0.09
N PRO A 156 -10.12 -7.67 1.06
CA PRO A 156 -10.26 -7.26 2.45
C PRO A 156 -8.95 -6.68 2.99
N ALA A 157 -9.04 -5.70 3.87
CA ALA A 157 -7.88 -5.02 4.45
C ALA A 157 -7.93 -4.94 5.98
N ASP A 158 -8.67 -5.85 6.61
CA ASP A 158 -8.71 -5.94 8.07
C ASP A 158 -7.30 -6.20 8.63
N GLY A 159 -6.90 -5.37 9.60
CA GLY A 159 -5.57 -5.44 10.22
C GLY A 159 -4.42 -4.89 9.37
N TYR A 160 -4.68 -4.39 8.15
CA TYR A 160 -3.68 -3.65 7.39
C TYR A 160 -3.54 -2.22 7.91
N VAL A 161 -2.34 -1.69 7.82
CA VAL A 161 -2.08 -0.25 7.92
C VAL A 161 -1.76 0.30 6.53
N LEU A 162 -2.17 1.54 6.30
CA LEU A 162 -1.88 2.23 5.05
C LEU A 162 -0.65 3.12 5.20
N ARG A 163 0.24 3.02 4.22
CA ARG A 163 1.45 3.82 4.11
C ARG A 163 1.66 4.29 2.68
N HIS A 164 2.47 5.32 2.50
CA HIS A 164 2.87 5.76 1.16
C HIS A 164 4.27 6.39 1.18
N PRO A 165 5.01 6.33 0.06
CA PRO A 165 6.23 7.09 -0.12
C PRO A 165 5.92 8.59 -0.13
N SER A 166 6.77 9.41 0.46
CA SER A 166 6.59 10.87 0.48
C SER A 166 6.43 11.43 -0.95
N GLY A 167 5.38 12.24 -1.14
CA GLY A 167 5.07 12.88 -2.41
C GLY A 167 4.38 11.98 -3.46
N LEU A 168 4.01 10.74 -3.12
CA LEU A 168 3.30 9.80 -4.00
C LEU A 168 2.00 9.28 -3.33
#